data_7ea395753d169f433b9a36b9ea4728a4
#
_entry.id   7ea395753d169f433b9a36b9ea4728a4
#
_cell.length_a   1.000
_cell.length_b   1.000
_cell.length_c   1.000
_cell.angle_alpha   90.00
_cell.angle_beta   90.00
_cell.angle_gamma   90.00
#
_symmetry.space_group_name_H-M   'P 1'
#
loop_
_entity.id
_entity.type
_entity.pdbx_description
1 polymer ?
#
loop_
_entity_poly.entity_id
_entity_poly.type
_entity_poly.pdbx_seq_one_letter_code
_entity_poly.pdbx_strand_id
1 'polypeptide(L)'
;MTSKTIILVKLSISSEKEAEFNEFYHHIYIPKLMRVVPELETARRYQEHNVQGTLRYYNKQFLTIYECSPNIDAEIILEAIRQRPGREQEKKEWEQFKTNGLNHLESACIYTQRYQHPRGTGMDQFGSRPFFMVSVEVKPDQMAVFDDWYEHHYLLKNLADVPTWTGCCRYSSQGRTPSRQLTLYEAHDLTTLQQSLELMRAPYRLKENASWKQWDTGDNPVITWEDATSFKPIFRFPD
;
A
#
# COMPACT_ATOMS: atom_id res chain seq x y z
N MET A 1 1.11 11.73 19.07
CA MET A 1 0.18 11.34 17.97
C MET A 1 0.02 9.84 18.04
N THR A 2 -1.21 9.34 18.07
CA THR A 2 -1.48 7.89 17.98
C THR A 2 -1.06 7.42 16.60
N SER A 3 -0.21 6.39 16.54
CA SER A 3 0.25 5.80 15.27
C SER A 3 -0.92 5.16 14.55
N LYS A 4 -1.14 5.53 13.29
CA LYS A 4 -2.20 4.92 12.47
C LYS A 4 -1.82 3.47 12.14
N THR A 5 -2.79 2.59 12.29
CA THR A 5 -2.64 1.17 11.91
C THR A 5 -3.60 0.85 10.78
N ILE A 6 -3.10 0.12 9.81
CA ILE A 6 -3.88 -0.32 8.65
C ILE A 6 -3.73 -1.83 8.46
N ILE A 7 -4.75 -2.45 7.87
CA ILE A 7 -4.67 -3.80 7.33
C ILE A 7 -4.68 -3.69 5.80
N LEU A 8 -3.68 -4.27 5.18
CA LEU A 8 -3.46 -4.21 3.75
C LEU A 8 -3.67 -5.59 3.13
N VAL A 9 -4.41 -5.62 2.01
CA VAL A 9 -4.63 -6.81 1.17
C VAL A 9 -4.23 -6.44 -0.25
N LYS A 10 -3.35 -7.22 -0.86
CA LYS A 10 -2.93 -7.06 -2.26
C LYS A 10 -3.36 -8.28 -3.06
N LEU A 11 -4.09 -8.06 -4.14
CA LEU A 11 -4.71 -9.10 -4.96
C LEU A 11 -4.40 -8.88 -6.44
N SER A 12 -4.46 -9.95 -7.22
CA SER A 12 -4.68 -9.86 -8.67
C SER A 12 -5.84 -10.75 -9.07
N ILE A 13 -6.54 -10.38 -10.13
CA ILE A 13 -7.63 -11.19 -10.71
C ILE A 13 -7.50 -11.18 -12.23
N SER A 14 -7.93 -12.29 -12.86
CA SER A 14 -7.96 -12.38 -14.31
C SER A 14 -8.84 -11.27 -14.90
N SER A 15 -8.42 -10.72 -16.03
CA SER A 15 -9.16 -9.63 -16.71
C SER A 15 -10.60 -9.99 -17.04
N GLU A 16 -10.89 -11.28 -17.32
CA GLU A 16 -12.22 -11.79 -17.61
C GLU A 16 -13.16 -11.73 -16.40
N LYS A 17 -12.61 -11.79 -15.19
CA LYS A 17 -13.36 -11.78 -13.92
C LYS A 17 -13.29 -10.44 -13.18
N GLU A 18 -12.53 -9.48 -13.69
CA GLU A 18 -12.30 -8.20 -13.03
C GLU A 18 -13.60 -7.45 -12.71
N ALA A 19 -14.50 -7.32 -13.70
CA ALA A 19 -15.74 -6.58 -13.52
C ALA A 19 -16.66 -7.25 -12.50
N GLU A 20 -16.87 -8.55 -12.60
CA GLU A 20 -17.69 -9.34 -11.69
C GLU A 20 -17.14 -9.32 -10.26
N PHE A 21 -15.82 -9.45 -10.13
CA PHE A 21 -15.15 -9.37 -8.83
C PHE A 21 -15.26 -7.97 -8.20
N ASN A 22 -15.10 -6.91 -8.99
CA ASN A 22 -15.23 -5.54 -8.49
C ASN A 22 -16.65 -5.26 -7.99
N GLU A 23 -17.68 -5.71 -8.72
CA GLU A 23 -19.07 -5.59 -8.30
C GLU A 23 -19.31 -6.29 -6.96
N PHE A 24 -18.93 -7.57 -6.87
CA PHE A 24 -19.02 -8.34 -5.63
C PHE A 24 -18.25 -7.66 -4.47
N TYR A 25 -16.99 -7.27 -4.73
CA TYR A 25 -16.11 -6.79 -3.67
C TYR A 25 -16.54 -5.42 -3.13
N HIS A 26 -16.98 -4.51 -4.02
CA HIS A 26 -17.41 -3.16 -3.64
C HIS A 26 -18.79 -3.14 -2.97
N HIS A 27 -19.76 -3.87 -3.52
CA HIS A 27 -21.15 -3.72 -3.12
C HIS A 27 -21.64 -4.80 -2.15
N ILE A 28 -20.92 -5.92 -2.04
CA ILE A 28 -21.29 -7.02 -1.15
C ILE A 28 -20.22 -7.24 -0.07
N TYR A 29 -18.99 -7.56 -0.47
CA TYR A 29 -17.95 -8.01 0.46
C TYR A 29 -17.52 -6.92 1.45
N ILE A 30 -17.06 -5.76 0.96
CA ILE A 30 -16.59 -4.66 1.83
C ILE A 30 -17.71 -4.14 2.74
N PRO A 31 -18.92 -3.77 2.25
CA PRO A 31 -19.97 -3.27 3.12
C PRO A 31 -20.38 -4.26 4.22
N LYS A 32 -20.41 -5.56 3.89
CA LYS A 32 -20.75 -6.58 4.87
C LYS A 32 -19.62 -6.79 5.89
N LEU A 33 -18.38 -6.81 5.44
CA LEU A 33 -17.20 -6.86 6.32
C LEU A 33 -17.22 -5.70 7.30
N MET A 34 -17.36 -4.46 6.83
CA MET A 34 -17.34 -3.25 7.64
C MET A 34 -18.50 -3.20 8.66
N ARG A 35 -19.65 -3.77 8.30
CA ARG A 35 -20.78 -3.88 9.23
C ARG A 35 -20.53 -4.89 10.34
N VAL A 36 -19.89 -6.01 10.01
CA VAL A 36 -19.63 -7.11 10.95
C VAL A 36 -18.39 -6.82 11.81
N VAL A 37 -17.46 -6.02 11.30
CA VAL A 37 -16.22 -5.61 11.99
C VAL A 37 -16.19 -4.08 12.12
N PRO A 38 -16.98 -3.49 13.02
CA PRO A 38 -17.09 -2.03 13.17
C PRO A 38 -15.80 -1.37 13.71
N GLU A 39 -14.84 -2.17 14.11
CA GLU A 39 -13.47 -1.75 14.47
C GLU A 39 -12.63 -1.30 13.27
N LEU A 40 -13.10 -1.56 12.05
CA LEU A 40 -12.59 -0.97 10.83
C LEU A 40 -13.31 0.36 10.56
N GLU A 41 -12.57 1.45 10.44
CA GLU A 41 -13.13 2.78 10.23
C GLU A 41 -13.43 3.05 8.75
N THR A 42 -12.50 2.67 7.88
CA THR A 42 -12.64 2.85 6.43
C THR A 42 -12.06 1.68 5.66
N ALA A 43 -12.59 1.46 4.46
CA ALA A 43 -12.01 0.58 3.46
C ALA A 43 -11.80 1.36 2.17
N ARG A 44 -10.61 1.30 1.61
CA ARG A 44 -10.24 2.01 0.40
C ARG A 44 -9.59 1.06 -0.58
N ARG A 45 -10.04 1.10 -1.81
CA ARG A 45 -9.54 0.21 -2.83
C ARG A 45 -8.89 0.96 -3.97
N TYR A 46 -7.78 0.42 -4.42
CA TYR A 46 -6.96 0.98 -5.48
C TYR A 46 -6.70 -0.08 -6.54
N GLN A 47 -6.53 0.39 -7.75
CA GLN A 47 -6.12 -0.41 -8.90
C GLN A 47 -4.73 0.04 -9.35
N GLU A 48 -3.90 -0.90 -9.72
CA GLU A 48 -2.62 -0.62 -10.37
C GLU A 48 -2.82 0.34 -11.55
N HIS A 49 -2.00 1.37 -11.57
CA HIS A 49 -1.98 2.37 -12.62
C HIS A 49 -0.57 2.47 -13.19
N ASN A 50 -0.37 1.92 -14.38
CA ASN A 50 0.93 1.98 -15.01
C ASN A 50 1.09 3.29 -15.79
N VAL A 51 1.90 4.18 -15.24
CA VAL A 51 2.23 5.47 -15.83
C VAL A 51 2.95 5.34 -17.19
N GLN A 52 3.61 4.21 -17.45
CA GLN A 52 4.35 3.97 -18.70
C GLN A 52 3.57 3.17 -19.74
N GLY A 53 2.31 2.84 -19.47
CA GLY A 53 1.45 2.10 -20.40
C GLY A 53 1.66 0.59 -20.49
N THR A 54 2.65 0.03 -19.79
CA THR A 54 2.88 -1.42 -19.70
C THR A 54 2.62 -1.92 -18.29
N LEU A 55 1.73 -2.89 -18.13
CA LEU A 55 1.55 -3.57 -16.87
C LEU A 55 2.81 -4.37 -16.52
N ARG A 56 3.22 -4.32 -15.26
CA ARG A 56 4.35 -5.09 -14.76
C ARG A 56 4.04 -6.59 -14.67
N TYR A 57 2.75 -6.90 -14.48
CA TYR A 57 2.22 -8.26 -14.36
C TYR A 57 1.14 -8.51 -15.40
N TYR A 58 0.91 -9.77 -15.74
CA TYR A 58 -0.13 -10.16 -16.70
C TYR A 58 -1.53 -9.70 -16.27
N ASN A 59 -1.84 -9.83 -14.98
CA ASN A 59 -3.08 -9.33 -14.39
C ASN A 59 -2.81 -8.06 -13.58
N LYS A 60 -3.74 -7.12 -13.64
CA LYS A 60 -3.71 -5.92 -12.80
C LYS A 60 -3.72 -6.27 -11.33
N GLN A 61 -2.97 -5.50 -10.54
CA GLN A 61 -2.98 -5.61 -9.10
C GLN A 61 -4.04 -4.68 -8.50
N PHE A 62 -4.64 -5.15 -7.44
CA PHE A 62 -5.57 -4.39 -6.61
C PHE A 62 -5.06 -4.35 -5.18
N LEU A 63 -5.16 -3.19 -4.57
CA LEU A 63 -4.80 -2.95 -3.19
C LEU A 63 -6.04 -2.53 -2.43
N THR A 64 -6.29 -3.17 -1.28
CA THR A 64 -7.31 -2.71 -0.33
C THR A 64 -6.61 -2.34 0.97
N ILE A 65 -6.88 -1.13 1.45
CA ILE A 65 -6.40 -0.61 2.71
C ILE A 65 -7.61 -0.43 3.63
N TYR A 66 -7.60 -1.11 4.77
CA TYR A 66 -8.54 -0.91 5.86
C TYR A 66 -7.86 -0.11 6.96
N GLU A 67 -8.42 1.03 7.34
CA GLU A 67 -7.96 1.79 8.49
C GLU A 67 -8.58 1.21 9.77
N CYS A 68 -7.75 0.96 10.77
CA CYS A 68 -8.17 0.39 12.04
C CYS A 68 -8.47 1.50 13.06
N SER A 69 -9.44 1.28 13.91
CA SER A 69 -9.73 2.15 15.06
C SER A 69 -8.51 2.28 15.97
N PRO A 70 -8.11 3.49 16.38
CA PRO A 70 -6.80 3.75 16.99
C PRO A 70 -6.63 3.14 18.38
N ASN A 71 -7.71 2.74 19.03
CA ASN A 71 -7.71 2.25 20.43
C ASN A 71 -7.84 0.73 20.53
N ILE A 72 -7.79 0.01 19.41
CA ILE A 72 -7.99 -1.44 19.36
C ILE A 72 -6.74 -2.07 18.74
N ASP A 73 -6.30 -3.17 19.35
CA ASP A 73 -5.21 -3.96 18.80
C ASP A 73 -5.60 -4.52 17.42
N ALA A 74 -4.78 -4.25 16.44
CA ALA A 74 -5.03 -4.65 15.06
C ALA A 74 -5.04 -6.19 14.87
N GLU A 75 -4.37 -6.96 15.71
CA GLU A 75 -4.45 -8.42 15.71
C GLU A 75 -5.86 -8.89 16.09
N ILE A 76 -6.53 -8.23 17.04
CA ILE A 76 -7.93 -8.49 17.39
C ILE A 76 -8.84 -8.21 16.21
N ILE A 77 -8.59 -7.09 15.50
CA ILE A 77 -9.36 -6.74 14.30
C ILE A 77 -9.12 -7.78 13.19
N LEU A 78 -7.87 -8.17 12.97
CA LEU A 78 -7.53 -9.17 11.96
C LEU A 78 -8.20 -10.52 12.25
N GLU A 79 -8.24 -10.93 13.52
CA GLU A 79 -8.93 -12.13 13.93
C GLU A 79 -10.46 -12.01 13.74
N ALA A 80 -11.03 -10.85 14.07
CA ALA A 80 -12.44 -10.59 13.79
C ALA A 80 -12.79 -10.67 12.30
N ILE A 81 -11.91 -10.18 11.42
CA ILE A 81 -12.05 -10.32 9.96
C ILE A 81 -12.11 -11.80 9.56
N ARG A 82 -11.32 -12.65 10.20
CA ARG A 82 -11.23 -14.08 9.88
C ARG A 82 -12.38 -14.88 10.43
N GLN A 83 -12.77 -14.67 11.68
CA GLN A 83 -13.61 -15.61 12.46
C GLN A 83 -15.00 -15.10 12.79
N ARG A 84 -15.25 -13.78 12.83
CA ARG A 84 -16.56 -13.25 13.25
C ARG A 84 -17.68 -13.83 12.37
N PRO A 85 -18.77 -14.35 12.98
CA PRO A 85 -19.87 -14.99 12.26
C PRO A 85 -20.68 -13.98 11.42
N GLY A 86 -21.59 -14.48 10.60
CA GLY A 86 -22.49 -13.66 9.78
C GLY A 86 -21.93 -13.33 8.38
N ARG A 87 -20.87 -14.00 7.96
CA ARG A 87 -20.19 -13.78 6.69
C ARG A 87 -20.08 -15.04 5.81
N GLU A 88 -20.89 -16.03 6.09
CA GLU A 88 -20.78 -17.36 5.43
C GLU A 88 -21.05 -17.28 3.92
N GLN A 89 -22.00 -16.43 3.52
CA GLN A 89 -22.37 -16.28 2.12
C GLN A 89 -21.25 -15.62 1.30
N GLU A 90 -20.76 -14.45 1.73
CA GLU A 90 -19.68 -13.79 0.98
C GLU A 90 -18.36 -14.54 1.05
N LYS A 91 -18.09 -15.30 2.11
CA LYS A 91 -16.93 -16.20 2.16
C LYS A 91 -17.04 -17.31 1.10
N LYS A 92 -18.24 -17.87 0.90
CA LYS A 92 -18.50 -18.87 -0.14
C LYS A 92 -18.30 -18.28 -1.54
N GLU A 93 -18.79 -17.07 -1.79
CA GLU A 93 -18.59 -16.37 -3.07
C GLU A 93 -17.10 -16.02 -3.29
N TRP A 94 -16.41 -15.61 -2.22
CA TRP A 94 -14.96 -15.38 -2.26
C TRP A 94 -14.17 -16.62 -2.69
N GLU A 95 -14.50 -17.80 -2.18
CA GLU A 95 -13.86 -19.07 -2.56
C GLU A 95 -14.09 -19.40 -4.05
N GLN A 96 -15.23 -19.02 -4.62
CA GLN A 96 -15.48 -19.18 -6.05
C GLN A 96 -14.51 -18.32 -6.90
N PHE A 97 -14.24 -17.09 -6.48
CA PHE A 97 -13.25 -16.25 -7.15
C PHE A 97 -11.83 -16.79 -7.02
N LYS A 98 -11.45 -17.35 -5.87
CA LYS A 98 -10.16 -18.02 -5.71
C LYS A 98 -9.95 -19.15 -6.71
N THR A 99 -11.00 -19.93 -6.94
CA THR A 99 -10.97 -21.02 -7.93
C THR A 99 -10.90 -20.50 -9.37
N ASN A 100 -11.39 -19.29 -9.63
CA ASN A 100 -11.57 -18.70 -10.95
C ASN A 100 -10.63 -17.52 -11.23
N GLY A 101 -9.40 -17.55 -10.73
CA GLY A 101 -8.35 -16.62 -11.13
C GLY A 101 -8.06 -15.46 -10.18
N LEU A 102 -8.60 -15.48 -8.94
CA LEU A 102 -8.19 -14.57 -7.89
C LEU A 102 -6.91 -15.10 -7.21
N ASN A 103 -5.87 -14.28 -7.17
CA ASN A 103 -4.62 -14.58 -6.50
C ASN A 103 -4.33 -13.57 -5.39
N HIS A 104 -3.93 -14.06 -4.22
CA HIS A 104 -3.40 -13.25 -3.16
C HIS A 104 -1.92 -12.96 -3.42
N LEU A 105 -1.57 -11.71 -3.68
CA LEU A 105 -0.19 -11.24 -3.77
C LEU A 105 0.34 -10.90 -2.37
N GLU A 106 -0.54 -10.39 -1.50
CA GLU A 106 -0.32 -10.20 -0.09
C GLU A 106 -1.64 -10.44 0.65
N SER A 107 -1.65 -11.42 1.56
CA SER A 107 -2.77 -11.67 2.46
C SER A 107 -2.89 -10.53 3.46
N ALA A 108 -4.05 -10.40 4.11
CA ALA A 108 -4.28 -9.38 5.11
C ALA A 108 -3.12 -9.29 6.11
N CYS A 109 -2.37 -8.19 6.04
CA CYS A 109 -1.18 -7.92 6.82
C CYS A 109 -1.34 -6.59 7.54
N ILE A 110 -0.94 -6.55 8.81
CA ILE A 110 -1.01 -5.35 9.64
C ILE A 110 0.23 -4.50 9.36
N TYR A 111 0.00 -3.21 9.19
CA TYR A 111 1.04 -2.21 9.05
C TYR A 111 0.79 -1.05 10.00
N THR A 112 1.83 -0.61 10.69
CA THR A 112 1.79 0.54 11.60
C THR A 112 2.57 1.69 11.00
N GLN A 113 1.98 2.87 11.02
CA GLN A 113 2.62 4.09 10.55
C GLN A 113 3.86 4.42 11.40
N ARG A 114 4.98 4.61 10.73
CA ARG A 114 6.26 4.98 11.35
C ARG A 114 6.61 6.44 11.14
N TYR A 115 6.31 6.95 9.97
CA TYR A 115 6.73 8.27 9.55
C TYR A 115 5.66 8.93 8.69
N GLN A 116 5.53 10.23 8.85
CA GLN A 116 4.73 11.09 7.99
C GLN A 116 5.50 12.40 7.76
N HIS A 117 5.72 12.73 6.48
CA HIS A 117 6.34 14.01 6.15
C HIS A 117 5.39 15.16 6.47
N PRO A 118 5.87 16.29 7.02
CA PRO A 118 5.03 17.44 7.37
C PRO A 118 4.17 17.99 6.23
N ARG A 119 4.63 17.91 4.98
CA ARG A 119 3.83 18.26 3.80
C ARG A 119 2.60 17.37 3.64
N GLY A 120 2.63 16.16 4.14
CA GLY A 120 1.55 15.19 4.09
C GLY A 120 0.53 15.31 5.22
N THR A 121 0.42 16.44 5.92
CA THR A 121 -0.57 16.61 6.98
C THR A 121 -2.02 16.53 6.50
N GLY A 122 -2.27 16.63 5.19
CA GLY A 122 -3.57 16.35 4.56
C GLY A 122 -3.75 14.92 4.05
N MET A 123 -2.80 14.00 4.32
CA MET A 123 -2.91 12.59 3.93
C MET A 123 -3.88 11.77 4.81
N ASP A 124 -4.70 12.40 5.61
CA ASP A 124 -5.81 11.74 6.31
C ASP A 124 -6.85 11.15 5.36
N GLN A 125 -6.65 11.37 4.09
CA GLN A 125 -7.59 11.03 3.04
C GLN A 125 -7.06 9.98 2.08
N PHE A 126 -6.54 8.86 2.58
CA PHE A 126 -6.47 7.68 1.75
C PHE A 126 -7.79 7.53 0.98
N GLY A 127 -7.71 7.34 -0.33
CA GLY A 127 -8.86 7.04 -1.16
C GLY A 127 -9.35 8.13 -2.08
N SER A 128 -8.88 9.36 -1.94
CA SER A 128 -9.19 10.43 -2.88
C SER A 128 -8.09 10.69 -3.91
N ARG A 129 -6.86 10.19 -3.65
CA ARG A 129 -5.69 10.53 -4.47
C ARG A 129 -4.91 9.29 -4.91
N PRO A 130 -4.31 9.33 -6.11
CA PRO A 130 -3.37 8.32 -6.55
C PRO A 130 -2.05 8.45 -5.80
N PHE A 131 -1.31 7.34 -5.71
CA PHE A 131 0.00 7.31 -5.10
C PHE A 131 0.95 6.33 -5.78
N PHE A 132 2.24 6.56 -5.60
CA PHE A 132 3.30 5.62 -5.87
C PHE A 132 3.72 4.94 -4.57
N MET A 133 3.70 3.62 -4.55
CA MET A 133 4.08 2.81 -3.40
C MET A 133 5.39 2.09 -3.67
N VAL A 134 6.35 2.28 -2.78
CA VAL A 134 7.59 1.51 -2.72
C VAL A 134 7.50 0.57 -1.52
N SER A 135 7.72 -0.71 -1.76
CA SER A 135 7.73 -1.75 -0.74
C SER A 135 9.11 -2.39 -0.69
N VAL A 136 9.72 -2.47 0.48
CA VAL A 136 11.03 -3.11 0.66
C VAL A 136 11.04 -4.03 1.88
N GLU A 137 11.82 -5.10 1.81
CA GLU A 137 12.20 -5.91 2.96
C GLU A 137 13.66 -5.62 3.28
N VAL A 138 13.93 -5.27 4.52
CA VAL A 138 15.24 -4.86 5.02
C VAL A 138 15.73 -5.87 6.05
N LYS A 139 17.02 -6.20 6.02
CA LYS A 139 17.64 -7.09 7.00
C LYS A 139 17.43 -6.53 8.42
N PRO A 140 17.02 -7.38 9.39
CA PRO A 140 16.67 -6.90 10.73
C PRO A 140 17.80 -6.17 11.46
N ASP A 141 19.04 -6.61 11.29
CA ASP A 141 20.24 -6.01 11.89
C ASP A 141 20.65 -4.67 11.27
N GLN A 142 20.15 -4.35 10.08
CA GLN A 142 20.42 -3.10 9.36
C GLN A 142 19.20 -2.13 9.36
N MET A 143 18.10 -2.53 9.92
CA MET A 143 16.83 -1.78 9.87
C MET A 143 16.97 -0.37 10.43
N ALA A 144 17.60 -0.21 11.59
CA ALA A 144 17.71 1.10 12.25
C ALA A 144 18.56 2.08 11.43
N VAL A 145 19.66 1.62 10.83
CA VAL A 145 20.54 2.44 9.99
C VAL A 145 19.84 2.80 8.67
N PHE A 146 19.13 1.85 8.07
CA PHE A 146 18.33 2.10 6.88
C PHE A 146 17.21 3.11 7.13
N ASP A 147 16.46 2.96 8.22
CA ASP A 147 15.35 3.85 8.56
C ASP A 147 15.83 5.28 8.81
N ASP A 148 16.95 5.46 9.55
CA ASP A 148 17.52 6.76 9.81
C ASP A 148 17.92 7.48 8.51
N TRP A 149 18.67 6.80 7.64
CA TRP A 149 19.04 7.33 6.33
C TRP A 149 17.81 7.64 5.47
N TYR A 150 16.84 6.71 5.44
CA TYR A 150 15.68 6.82 4.57
C TYR A 150 14.78 7.99 4.98
N GLU A 151 14.47 8.12 6.28
CA GLU A 151 13.55 9.13 6.82
C GLU A 151 14.17 10.52 6.91
N HIS A 152 15.44 10.61 7.30
CA HIS A 152 16.11 11.89 7.56
C HIS A 152 16.92 12.44 6.38
N HIS A 153 17.20 11.60 5.36
CA HIS A 153 17.96 12.02 4.19
C HIS A 153 17.22 11.79 2.88
N TYR A 154 16.92 10.53 2.58
CA TYR A 154 16.39 10.16 1.26
C TYR A 154 14.99 10.72 1.00
N LEU A 155 14.03 10.55 1.94
CA LEU A 155 12.68 11.08 1.79
C LEU A 155 12.63 12.59 1.75
N LEU A 156 13.39 13.27 2.61
CA LEU A 156 13.43 14.72 2.63
C LEU A 156 13.92 15.26 1.28
N LYS A 157 14.97 14.65 0.74
CA LYS A 157 15.51 15.02 -0.56
C LYS A 157 14.54 14.72 -1.71
N ASN A 158 13.89 13.55 -1.69
CA ASN A 158 12.87 13.20 -2.68
C ASN A 158 11.73 14.22 -2.73
N LEU A 159 11.22 14.63 -1.58
CA LEU A 159 10.12 15.60 -1.52
C LEU A 159 10.56 17.02 -1.86
N ALA A 160 11.81 17.38 -1.59
CA ALA A 160 12.36 18.67 -2.00
C ALA A 160 12.56 18.74 -3.52
N ASP A 161 13.13 17.69 -4.10
CA ASP A 161 13.46 17.63 -5.53
C ASP A 161 12.23 17.39 -6.42
N VAL A 162 11.15 16.80 -5.87
CA VAL A 162 9.91 16.49 -6.58
C VAL A 162 8.74 17.20 -5.88
N PRO A 163 8.60 18.51 -6.09
CA PRO A 163 7.60 19.34 -5.39
C PRO A 163 6.14 19.00 -5.76
N THR A 164 5.94 18.18 -6.76
CA THR A 164 4.62 17.69 -7.20
C THR A 164 4.05 16.58 -6.30
N TRP A 165 4.87 15.94 -5.45
CA TRP A 165 4.34 15.09 -4.37
C TRP A 165 3.58 15.93 -3.33
N THR A 166 2.34 15.55 -3.03
CA THR A 166 1.53 16.21 -2.01
C THR A 166 1.95 15.81 -0.60
N GLY A 167 2.51 14.61 -0.45
CA GLY A 167 2.99 14.11 0.81
C GLY A 167 3.58 12.71 0.70
N CYS A 168 4.07 12.22 1.85
CA CYS A 168 4.65 10.90 1.97
C CYS A 168 4.40 10.36 3.38
N CYS A 169 4.06 9.08 3.47
CA CYS A 169 4.06 8.35 4.74
C CYS A 169 4.69 6.98 4.60
N ARG A 170 5.23 6.47 5.72
CA ARG A 170 5.80 5.12 5.81
C ARG A 170 5.06 4.29 6.83
N TYR A 171 4.99 3.00 6.51
CA TYR A 171 4.42 1.97 7.35
C TYR A 171 5.38 0.80 7.47
N SER A 172 5.34 0.10 8.60
CA SER A 172 6.11 -1.13 8.85
C SER A 172 5.16 -2.27 9.16
N SER A 173 5.37 -3.43 8.55
CA SER A 173 4.57 -4.63 8.83
C SER A 173 4.79 -5.14 10.24
N GLN A 174 3.74 -5.68 10.86
CA GLN A 174 3.80 -6.38 12.13
C GLN A 174 3.78 -7.90 11.91
N GLY A 175 4.39 -8.64 12.83
CA GLY A 175 4.36 -10.11 12.84
C GLY A 175 5.08 -10.78 11.66
N ARG A 176 5.94 -10.04 10.93
CA ARG A 176 6.69 -10.55 9.78
C ARG A 176 8.19 -10.33 9.93
N THR A 177 8.98 -11.34 9.56
CA THR A 177 10.45 -11.27 9.53
C THR A 177 10.97 -11.81 8.20
N PRO A 178 11.73 -11.02 7.40
CA PRO A 178 12.03 -9.59 7.62
C PRO A 178 10.78 -8.72 7.56
N SER A 179 10.81 -7.59 8.28
CA SER A 179 9.72 -6.60 8.24
C SER A 179 9.66 -5.94 6.86
N ARG A 180 8.45 -5.87 6.31
CA ARG A 180 8.20 -5.12 5.07
C ARG A 180 7.90 -3.67 5.40
N GLN A 181 8.59 -2.77 4.73
CA GLN A 181 8.39 -1.34 4.82
C GLN A 181 7.62 -0.87 3.60
N LEU A 182 6.60 -0.05 3.79
CA LEU A 182 5.86 0.61 2.72
C LEU A 182 6.12 2.10 2.78
N THR A 183 6.41 2.71 1.65
CA THR A 183 6.44 4.17 1.48
C THR A 183 5.44 4.56 0.41
N LEU A 184 4.50 5.41 0.77
CA LEU A 184 3.47 5.92 -0.12
C LEU A 184 3.76 7.39 -0.42
N TYR A 185 3.99 7.71 -1.70
CA TYR A 185 4.13 9.07 -2.22
C TYR A 185 2.83 9.45 -2.90
N GLU A 186 2.11 10.39 -2.33
CA GLU A 186 0.81 10.81 -2.81
C GLU A 186 0.93 11.94 -3.84
N ALA A 187 0.14 11.88 -4.90
CA ALA A 187 0.01 12.93 -5.89
C ALA A 187 -1.42 13.47 -5.91
N HIS A 188 -1.60 14.70 -6.39
CA HIS A 188 -2.91 15.34 -6.44
C HIS A 188 -3.88 14.57 -7.36
N ASP A 189 -3.39 14.16 -8.54
CA ASP A 189 -4.12 13.44 -9.57
C ASP A 189 -3.18 12.57 -10.41
N LEU A 190 -3.69 11.86 -11.42
CA LEU A 190 -2.91 10.98 -12.28
C LEU A 190 -1.88 11.72 -13.13
N THR A 191 -2.19 12.94 -13.56
CA THR A 191 -1.25 13.78 -14.33
C THR A 191 -0.08 14.18 -13.45
N THR A 192 -0.35 14.61 -12.24
CA THR A 192 0.66 14.98 -11.24
C THR A 192 1.48 13.76 -10.80
N LEU A 193 0.85 12.57 -10.69
CA LEU A 193 1.55 11.31 -10.42
C LEU A 193 2.57 11.01 -11.52
N GLN A 194 2.18 11.14 -12.79
CA GLN A 194 3.09 10.94 -13.92
C GLN A 194 4.25 11.93 -13.89
N GLN A 195 3.96 13.23 -13.73
CA GLN A 195 4.99 14.27 -13.61
C GLN A 195 5.97 13.98 -12.47
N SER A 196 5.46 13.56 -11.32
CA SER A 196 6.30 13.23 -10.17
C SER A 196 7.27 12.08 -10.47
N LEU A 197 6.79 11.04 -11.14
CA LEU A 197 7.64 9.90 -11.53
C LEU A 197 8.66 10.26 -12.61
N GLU A 198 8.33 11.18 -13.52
CA GLU A 198 9.28 11.74 -14.49
C GLU A 198 10.37 12.55 -13.80
N LEU A 199 9.99 13.43 -12.86
CA LEU A 199 10.93 14.21 -12.05
C LEU A 199 11.85 13.32 -11.20
N MET A 200 11.35 12.22 -10.65
CA MET A 200 12.17 11.26 -9.91
C MET A 200 13.27 10.63 -10.76
N ARG A 201 13.11 10.57 -12.08
CA ARG A 201 14.09 10.03 -13.04
C ARG A 201 14.92 11.12 -13.73
N ALA A 202 14.66 12.38 -13.41
CA ALA A 202 15.33 13.50 -14.05
C ALA A 202 16.85 13.48 -13.83
N PRO A 203 17.66 13.98 -14.77
CA PRO A 203 19.13 13.94 -14.67
C PRO A 203 19.71 14.57 -13.42
N TYR A 204 19.09 15.62 -12.88
CA TYR A 204 19.54 16.26 -11.65
C TYR A 204 19.43 15.36 -10.41
N ARG A 205 18.66 14.25 -10.49
CA ARG A 205 18.48 13.28 -9.42
C ARG A 205 19.41 12.05 -9.50
N LEU A 206 20.30 11.99 -10.47
CA LEU A 206 21.17 10.82 -10.65
C LEU A 206 21.98 10.47 -9.40
N LYS A 207 22.44 11.47 -8.66
CA LYS A 207 23.17 11.27 -7.40
C LYS A 207 22.30 10.62 -6.33
N GLU A 208 21.09 11.10 -6.16
CA GLU A 208 20.13 10.57 -5.17
C GLU A 208 19.67 9.16 -5.55
N ASN A 209 19.42 8.92 -6.83
CA ASN A 209 19.07 7.59 -7.32
C ASN A 209 20.26 6.62 -7.17
N ALA A 210 21.50 7.08 -7.32
CA ALA A 210 22.68 6.28 -7.06
C ALA A 210 22.87 5.96 -5.57
N SER A 211 22.43 6.83 -4.66
CA SER A 211 22.51 6.59 -3.22
C SER A 211 21.63 5.42 -2.75
N TRP A 212 20.56 5.11 -3.49
CA TRP A 212 19.73 3.92 -3.24
C TRP A 212 20.52 2.62 -3.43
N LYS A 213 21.39 2.59 -4.46
CA LYS A 213 22.14 1.38 -4.81
C LYS A 213 23.06 0.87 -3.70
N GLN A 214 23.48 1.71 -2.77
CA GLN A 214 24.26 1.23 -1.61
C GLN A 214 23.50 0.22 -0.73
N TRP A 215 22.18 0.18 -0.85
CA TRP A 215 21.30 -0.67 -0.03
C TRP A 215 20.83 -1.93 -0.74
N ASP A 216 20.73 -1.91 -2.07
CA ASP A 216 20.15 -2.99 -2.87
C ASP A 216 21.17 -3.79 -3.71
N THR A 217 22.45 -3.35 -3.72
CA THR A 217 23.50 -3.96 -4.54
C THR A 217 24.67 -4.48 -3.70
N GLY A 218 25.53 -5.29 -4.33
CA GLY A 218 26.70 -5.92 -3.73
C GLY A 218 26.46 -7.37 -3.30
N ASP A 219 27.47 -7.99 -2.69
CA ASP A 219 27.43 -9.42 -2.31
C ASP A 219 26.50 -9.69 -1.09
N ASN A 220 26.15 -8.66 -0.36
CA ASN A 220 25.32 -8.76 0.83
C ASN A 220 24.34 -7.56 0.95
N PRO A 221 23.39 -7.42 0.03
CA PRO A 221 22.49 -6.27 0.01
C PRO A 221 21.65 -6.18 1.29
N VAL A 222 21.40 -4.97 1.75
CA VAL A 222 20.56 -4.70 2.93
C VAL A 222 19.08 -4.86 2.59
N ILE A 223 18.68 -4.39 1.40
CA ILE A 223 17.36 -4.63 0.85
C ILE A 223 17.35 -6.02 0.22
N THR A 224 16.54 -6.92 0.74
CA THR A 224 16.43 -8.31 0.28
C THR A 224 15.29 -8.53 -0.71
N TRP A 225 14.35 -7.59 -0.77
CA TRP A 225 13.23 -7.59 -1.71
C TRP A 225 12.71 -6.17 -1.92
N GLU A 226 12.35 -5.84 -3.15
CA GLU A 226 11.77 -4.55 -3.54
C GLU A 226 10.62 -4.73 -4.53
N ASP A 227 9.57 -3.94 -4.35
CA ASP A 227 8.49 -3.75 -5.32
C ASP A 227 8.08 -2.27 -5.35
N ALA A 228 7.80 -1.76 -6.54
CA ALA A 228 7.40 -0.37 -6.73
C ALA A 228 6.25 -0.29 -7.75
N THR A 229 5.11 0.20 -7.33
CA THR A 229 3.87 0.20 -8.13
C THR A 229 3.07 1.46 -7.87
N SER A 230 2.51 2.04 -8.93
CA SER A 230 1.54 3.15 -8.82
C SER A 230 0.12 2.64 -8.72
N PHE A 231 -0.69 3.35 -7.95
CA PHE A 231 -2.08 3.00 -7.70
C PHE A 231 -2.99 4.20 -7.90
N LYS A 232 -4.17 3.96 -8.47
CA LYS A 232 -5.29 4.92 -8.53
C LYS A 232 -6.45 4.45 -7.68
N PRO A 233 -7.16 5.37 -6.98
CA PRO A 233 -8.34 5.00 -6.21
C PRO A 233 -9.47 4.56 -7.15
N ILE A 234 -10.20 3.53 -6.74
CA ILE A 234 -11.36 3.00 -7.48
C ILE A 234 -12.60 2.84 -6.61
N PHE A 235 -12.45 2.79 -5.29
CA PHE A 235 -13.57 2.63 -4.36
C PHE A 235 -13.21 3.08 -2.95
N ARG A 236 -14.21 3.62 -2.23
CA ARG A 236 -14.13 4.01 -0.82
C ARG A 236 -15.40 3.56 -0.08
N PHE A 237 -15.25 3.17 1.19
CA PHE A 237 -16.35 2.88 2.09
C PHE A 237 -15.98 3.28 3.53
N PRO A 238 -16.85 3.98 4.30
CA PRO A 238 -18.04 4.69 3.77
C PRO A 238 -17.62 5.81 2.81
N ASP A 239 -18.58 6.28 2.05
CA ASP A 239 -18.41 7.38 1.07
C ASP A 239 -18.08 8.71 1.74
#